data_34a1ec0c5a6957e6732e2aa346d3b846
#
_entry.id   34a1ec0c5a6957e6732e2aa346d3b846
#
_cell.length_a   1.000
_cell.length_b   1.000
_cell.length_c   1.000
_cell.angle_alpha   90.00
_cell.angle_beta   90.00
_cell.angle_gamma   90.00
#
_symmetry.space_group_name_H-M   'P 1'
#
loop_
_entity.id
_entity.type
_entity.pdbx_description
1 polymer ?
#
loop_
_entity_poly.entity_id
_entity_poly.type
_entity_poly.pdbx_seq_one_letter_code
_entity_poly.pdbx_strand_id
1 'polypeptide(L)'
;MSDLSAADDGPLLTRGRSPSMHMDGTMSSRESRAWKLGKFARGKRTFVGELEGDLVLETDACCMMDAIRYGVEPTARRHKLAELRTLAPVDRPSKLICIGLNFKSHIAEMKAPTPKEPIIFSKPSSAVIGPGDAIRLPEMSSRVDFEGECAIVIGKRASHAKSGLKHIFGYTCLNDVTARDLQKTDVDWTRAKGFDTFAPVGPYIANTVPTRVATRLNGKTVQAAPLSDRVFGDATLVEYISKIMVLEPGDIIATGTPSGIAPMKEGDTVEVELDSVGNLRNQVVRER
;
A
#
# COMPACT_ATOMS: atom_id res chain seq x y z
N MET A 1 48.26 -39.51 11.87
CA MET A 1 49.27 -38.57 11.41
C MET A 1 48.63 -37.76 10.32
N SER A 2 48.38 -36.56 10.45
CA SER A 2 48.79 -35.32 10.97
C SER A 2 47.66 -34.33 10.80
N ASP A 3 47.33 -33.69 11.85
CA ASP A 3 46.99 -32.28 12.05
C ASP A 3 46.58 -31.43 10.86
N LEU A 4 45.44 -30.80 11.03
CA LEU A 4 45.17 -29.45 10.56
C LEU A 4 44.21 -28.75 11.57
N SER A 5 44.79 -28.00 12.49
CA SER A 5 44.17 -26.92 13.22
C SER A 5 44.26 -25.65 12.39
N ALA A 6 43.19 -24.87 12.29
CA ALA A 6 43.22 -23.43 12.43
C ALA A 6 41.77 -22.90 12.33
N ALA A 7 41.27 -22.50 13.50
CA ALA A 7 40.08 -21.64 13.56
C ALA A 7 40.45 -20.24 13.08
N ASP A 8 39.57 -19.64 12.28
CA ASP A 8 39.62 -18.21 12.02
C ASP A 8 38.33 -17.58 12.53
N ASP A 9 38.50 -16.77 13.57
CA ASP A 9 37.42 -16.04 14.24
C ASP A 9 36.98 -14.85 13.38
N GLY A 10 35.83 -14.99 12.75
CA GLY A 10 35.12 -13.88 12.12
C GLY A 10 34.42 -13.00 13.17
N PRO A 11 34.22 -11.68 12.94
CA PRO A 11 33.83 -10.74 13.97
C PRO A 11 32.38 -10.91 14.45
N LEU A 12 32.25 -10.88 15.78
CA LEU A 12 31.05 -10.89 16.60
C LEU A 12 29.98 -9.92 16.05
N LEU A 13 28.85 -10.49 15.66
CA LEU A 13 27.59 -9.78 15.47
C LEU A 13 27.16 -9.14 16.79
N THR A 14 27.15 -7.82 16.79
CA THR A 14 26.71 -7.00 17.91
C THR A 14 25.26 -7.27 18.26
N ARG A 15 25.06 -7.53 19.51
CA ARG A 15 23.84 -7.81 20.26
C ARG A 15 22.63 -7.04 19.77
N GLY A 16 21.60 -7.76 19.28
CA GLY A 16 20.24 -7.29 19.18
C GLY A 16 19.72 -6.91 20.57
N ARG A 17 19.23 -5.69 20.72
CA ARG A 17 18.48 -5.28 21.91
C ARG A 17 17.22 -6.12 21.98
N SER A 18 17.03 -6.86 23.05
CA SER A 18 15.75 -7.45 23.43
C SER A 18 14.74 -6.32 23.64
N PRO A 19 13.52 -6.41 23.10
CA PRO A 19 12.50 -5.42 23.41
C PRO A 19 12.14 -5.55 24.90
N SER A 20 12.27 -4.46 25.63
CA SER A 20 11.70 -4.34 26.98
C SER A 20 10.18 -4.37 26.85
N MET A 21 9.56 -5.45 27.26
CA MET A 21 8.12 -5.52 27.50
C MET A 21 7.76 -4.53 28.60
N HIS A 22 7.17 -3.41 28.23
CA HIS A 22 6.36 -2.64 29.19
C HIS A 22 4.99 -3.31 29.28
N MET A 23 4.82 -4.09 30.34
CA MET A 23 3.54 -4.63 30.81
C MET A 23 2.83 -3.57 31.64
N ASP A 24 2.40 -2.49 31.03
CA ASP A 24 1.43 -1.57 31.63
C ASP A 24 0.34 -1.28 30.60
N GLY A 25 -0.91 -1.61 30.95
CA GLY A 25 -2.10 -1.48 30.11
C GLY A 25 -2.56 -0.04 29.84
N THR A 26 -1.64 0.92 29.80
CA THR A 26 -1.86 2.27 29.31
C THR A 26 -1.54 2.31 27.81
N MET A 27 -2.57 2.58 27.01
CA MET A 27 -2.40 2.88 25.58
C MET A 27 -1.30 3.93 25.44
N SER A 28 -0.29 3.65 24.61
CA SER A 28 0.75 4.62 24.30
C SER A 28 0.09 5.92 23.83
N SER A 29 0.60 7.08 24.27
CA SER A 29 0.11 8.41 23.87
C SER A 29 0.08 8.59 22.34
N ARG A 30 0.68 7.70 21.59
CA ARG A 30 0.72 7.66 20.13
C ARG A 30 -0.50 6.99 19.49
N GLU A 31 -1.17 6.06 20.19
CA GLU A 31 -2.38 5.40 19.66
C GLU A 31 -3.57 6.37 19.55
N SER A 32 -3.56 7.46 20.34
CA SER A 32 -4.60 8.50 20.32
C SER A 32 -4.35 9.66 19.34
N ARG A 33 -3.15 9.76 18.74
CA ARG A 33 -2.75 10.84 17.84
C ARG A 33 -2.81 10.41 16.39
N ALA A 34 -3.27 11.31 15.48
CA ALA A 34 -3.12 11.10 14.04
C ALA A 34 -1.64 11.16 13.64
N TRP A 35 -1.20 10.20 12.83
CA TRP A 35 0.16 10.15 12.30
C TRP A 35 0.18 9.68 10.85
N LYS A 36 1.26 10.04 10.15
CA LYS A 36 1.58 9.56 8.80
C LYS A 36 3.02 9.08 8.76
N LEU A 37 3.24 7.82 8.41
CA LEU A 37 4.55 7.23 8.24
C LEU A 37 4.87 7.06 6.76
N GLY A 38 6.08 7.45 6.37
CA GLY A 38 6.60 7.27 5.01
C GLY A 38 7.95 6.59 5.00
N LYS A 39 8.30 6.03 3.86
CA LYS A 39 9.65 5.57 3.53
C LYS A 39 10.30 6.61 2.64
N PHE A 40 11.45 7.10 3.02
CA PHE A 40 12.13 8.20 2.35
C PHE A 40 13.55 7.83 1.95
N ALA A 41 14.05 8.49 0.90
CA ALA A 41 15.45 8.41 0.49
C ALA A 41 16.08 9.81 0.48
N ARG A 42 17.33 9.90 0.98
CA ARG A 42 18.21 11.04 0.82
C ARG A 42 19.54 10.54 0.27
N GLY A 43 19.78 10.78 -1.02
CA GLY A 43 20.88 10.14 -1.74
C GLY A 43 20.73 8.60 -1.74
N LYS A 44 21.75 7.88 -1.26
CA LYS A 44 21.73 6.41 -1.18
C LYS A 44 21.10 5.85 0.10
N ARG A 45 20.83 6.71 1.09
CA ARG A 45 20.28 6.28 2.38
C ARG A 45 18.77 6.29 2.34
N THR A 46 18.14 5.22 2.84
CA THR A 46 16.70 5.14 3.09
C THR A 46 16.40 5.09 4.57
N PHE A 47 15.24 5.60 4.99
CA PHE A 47 14.78 5.59 6.36
C PHE A 47 13.26 5.69 6.43
N VAL A 48 12.70 5.34 7.59
CA VAL A 48 11.29 5.57 7.92
C VAL A 48 11.17 6.86 8.69
N GLY A 49 10.19 7.68 8.35
CA GLY A 49 9.95 8.94 9.02
C GLY A 49 8.47 9.23 9.21
N GLU A 50 8.16 10.01 10.24
CA GLU A 50 6.84 10.55 10.51
C GLU A 50 6.72 11.94 9.91
N LEU A 51 5.63 12.20 9.19
CA LEU A 51 5.38 13.47 8.54
C LEU A 51 4.72 14.46 9.52
N GLU A 52 5.31 15.65 9.70
CA GLU A 52 4.77 16.79 10.44
C GLU A 52 4.79 18.04 9.56
N GLY A 53 3.66 18.36 8.90
CA GLY A 53 3.61 19.45 7.93
C GLY A 53 4.57 19.21 6.76
N ASP A 54 5.55 20.08 6.56
CA ASP A 54 6.60 20.00 5.55
C ASP A 54 7.91 19.38 6.06
N LEU A 55 7.91 18.89 7.31
CA LEU A 55 9.03 18.21 7.93
C LEU A 55 8.78 16.70 8.04
N VAL A 56 9.87 15.94 7.98
CA VAL A 56 9.91 14.51 8.23
C VAL A 56 10.80 14.25 9.44
N LEU A 57 10.24 13.71 10.50
CA LEU A 57 10.95 13.25 11.67
C LEU A 57 11.44 11.82 11.41
N GLU A 58 12.75 11.64 11.31
CA GLU A 58 13.33 10.31 11.16
C GLU A 58 13.04 9.47 12.40
N THR A 59 12.65 8.22 12.22
CA THR A 59 12.35 7.29 13.31
C THR A 59 13.52 6.33 13.58
N ASP A 60 13.44 5.59 14.67
CA ASP A 60 14.40 4.57 15.06
C ASP A 60 14.19 3.23 14.31
N ALA A 61 13.09 3.08 13.57
CA ALA A 61 12.81 1.87 12.80
C ALA A 61 13.81 1.70 11.65
N CYS A 62 14.41 0.52 11.53
CA CYS A 62 15.36 0.25 10.44
C CYS A 62 14.67 0.12 9.08
N CYS A 63 13.40 -0.27 9.06
CA CYS A 63 12.57 -0.39 7.86
C CYS A 63 11.08 -0.26 8.21
N MET A 64 10.22 -0.15 7.19
CA MET A 64 8.76 -0.05 7.41
C MET A 64 8.18 -1.29 8.09
N MET A 65 8.73 -2.46 7.84
CA MET A 65 8.25 -3.69 8.50
C MET A 65 8.51 -3.70 10.01
N ASP A 66 9.64 -3.11 10.45
CA ASP A 66 9.91 -2.90 11.88
C ASP A 66 8.94 -1.88 12.47
N ALA A 67 8.69 -0.79 11.75
CA ALA A 67 7.70 0.20 12.15
C ALA A 67 6.31 -0.41 12.36
N ILE A 68 5.89 -1.28 11.44
CA ILE A 68 4.59 -1.97 11.52
C ILE A 68 4.53 -2.95 12.69
N ARG A 69 5.61 -3.70 12.96
CA ARG A 69 5.63 -4.77 13.98
C ARG A 69 5.86 -4.26 15.39
N TYR A 70 6.70 -3.26 15.54
CA TYR A 70 7.23 -2.84 16.85
C TYR A 70 6.89 -1.39 17.20
N GLY A 71 6.23 -0.66 16.27
CA GLY A 71 6.06 0.77 16.40
C GLY A 71 7.34 1.54 16.06
N VAL A 72 7.31 2.83 16.31
CA VAL A 72 8.46 3.72 16.04
C VAL A 72 8.54 4.81 17.10
N GLU A 73 9.76 5.26 17.39
CA GLU A 73 10.00 6.49 18.15
C GLU A 73 10.75 7.50 17.27
N PRO A 74 10.38 8.79 17.30
CA PRO A 74 11.10 9.82 16.58
C PRO A 74 12.52 9.96 17.14
N THR A 75 13.49 10.12 16.23
CA THR A 75 14.86 10.51 16.60
C THR A 75 14.97 12.05 16.63
N ALA A 76 16.15 12.57 16.96
CA ALA A 76 16.41 14.01 16.89
C ALA A 76 16.57 14.54 15.45
N ARG A 77 16.62 13.64 14.43
CA ARG A 77 16.87 14.02 13.03
C ARG A 77 15.58 14.49 12.36
N ARG A 78 15.66 15.67 11.77
CA ARG A 78 14.57 16.27 10.98
C ARG A 78 15.04 16.59 9.57
N HIS A 79 14.18 16.44 8.61
CA HIS A 79 14.44 16.70 7.19
C HIS A 79 13.29 17.51 6.59
N LYS A 80 13.58 18.41 5.66
CA LYS A 80 12.53 19.02 4.84
C LYS A 80 12.02 18.00 3.83
N LEU A 81 10.71 17.83 3.73
CA LEU A 81 10.09 16.89 2.80
C LEU A 81 10.55 17.12 1.35
N ALA A 82 10.69 18.37 0.95
CA ALA A 82 11.12 18.75 -0.39
C ALA A 82 12.55 18.29 -0.76
N GLU A 83 13.40 17.94 0.24
CA GLU A 83 14.76 17.43 0.03
C GLU A 83 14.81 15.88 -0.07
N LEU A 84 13.67 15.24 0.07
CA LEU A 84 13.56 13.78 0.13
C LEU A 84 12.82 13.23 -1.10
N ARG A 85 13.22 12.04 -1.53
CA ARG A 85 12.41 11.22 -2.41
C ARG A 85 11.51 10.33 -1.54
N THR A 86 10.21 10.43 -1.72
CA THR A 86 9.24 9.51 -1.10
C THR A 86 9.23 8.21 -1.89
N LEU A 87 9.23 7.08 -1.20
CA LEU A 87 9.23 5.73 -1.76
C LEU A 87 7.92 5.02 -1.41
N ALA A 88 7.66 3.89 -2.06
CA ALA A 88 6.56 3.01 -1.62
C ALA A 88 6.74 2.68 -0.13
N PRO A 89 5.74 2.94 0.72
CA PRO A 89 5.89 2.67 2.16
C PRO A 89 6.06 1.18 2.43
N VAL A 90 5.36 0.31 1.70
CA VAL A 90 5.59 -1.14 1.66
C VAL A 90 5.90 -1.50 0.22
N ASP A 91 7.17 -1.76 -0.08
CA ASP A 91 7.64 -2.01 -1.44
C ASP A 91 7.53 -3.49 -1.88
N ARG A 92 7.49 -4.41 -0.93
CA ARG A 92 7.33 -5.84 -1.20
C ARG A 92 6.43 -6.50 -0.16
N PRO A 93 5.12 -6.28 -0.22
CA PRO A 93 4.18 -7.00 0.63
C PRO A 93 4.24 -8.50 0.34
N SER A 94 4.01 -9.35 1.33
CA SER A 94 3.94 -10.80 1.08
C SER A 94 2.75 -11.12 0.19
N LYS A 95 1.67 -10.35 0.33
CA LYS A 95 0.47 -10.40 -0.52
C LYS A 95 -0.06 -8.99 -0.76
N LEU A 96 -0.47 -8.72 -2.00
CA LEU A 96 -1.29 -7.59 -2.38
C LEU A 96 -2.61 -8.15 -2.89
N ILE A 97 -3.64 -8.07 -2.05
CA ILE A 97 -4.97 -8.61 -2.30
C ILE A 97 -5.87 -7.46 -2.75
N CYS A 98 -6.65 -7.69 -3.79
CA CYS A 98 -7.56 -6.68 -4.35
C CYS A 98 -9.00 -7.19 -4.32
N ILE A 99 -9.94 -6.25 -4.22
CA ILE A 99 -11.37 -6.53 -4.15
C ILE A 99 -12.07 -5.96 -5.39
N GLY A 100 -12.57 -6.84 -6.22
CA GLY A 100 -13.36 -6.48 -7.40
C GLY A 100 -14.79 -6.04 -7.04
N LEU A 101 -15.33 -5.06 -7.78
CA LEU A 101 -16.74 -4.64 -7.71
C LEU A 101 -17.22 -4.29 -6.29
N ASN A 102 -16.43 -3.52 -5.54
CA ASN A 102 -16.76 -3.16 -4.16
C ASN A 102 -17.41 -1.77 -4.00
N PHE A 103 -17.48 -0.95 -5.03
CA PHE A 103 -18.21 0.33 -5.01
C PHE A 103 -19.52 0.23 -5.78
N LYS A 104 -20.62 0.69 -5.17
CA LYS A 104 -21.96 0.69 -5.80
C LYS A 104 -21.98 1.45 -7.11
N SER A 105 -21.29 2.61 -7.15
CA SER A 105 -21.13 3.43 -8.35
C SER A 105 -20.40 2.68 -9.48
N HIS A 106 -19.32 1.94 -9.17
CA HIS A 106 -18.60 1.14 -10.15
C HIS A 106 -19.38 -0.10 -10.61
N ILE A 107 -20.10 -0.76 -9.72
CA ILE A 107 -20.99 -1.88 -10.05
C ILE A 107 -22.05 -1.41 -11.08
N ALA A 108 -22.65 -0.23 -10.86
CA ALA A 108 -23.61 0.37 -11.79
C ALA A 108 -22.97 0.71 -13.15
N GLU A 109 -21.75 1.30 -13.16
CA GLU A 109 -20.97 1.59 -14.37
C GLU A 109 -20.71 0.33 -15.19
N MET A 110 -20.34 -0.78 -14.53
CA MET A 110 -20.05 -2.07 -15.14
C MET A 110 -21.32 -2.87 -15.49
N LYS A 111 -22.51 -2.40 -15.10
CA LYS A 111 -23.80 -3.13 -15.25
C LYS A 111 -23.73 -4.55 -14.67
N ALA A 112 -22.98 -4.72 -13.60
CA ALA A 112 -22.77 -6.00 -12.94
C ALA A 112 -23.78 -6.20 -11.79
N PRO A 113 -24.10 -7.44 -11.40
CA PRO A 113 -24.85 -7.70 -10.18
C PRO A 113 -23.98 -7.35 -8.96
N THR A 114 -24.62 -6.86 -7.90
CA THR A 114 -23.92 -6.62 -6.62
C THR A 114 -23.43 -7.97 -6.05
N PRO A 115 -22.11 -8.11 -5.78
CA PRO A 115 -21.56 -9.32 -5.21
C PRO A 115 -22.15 -9.62 -3.82
N LYS A 116 -22.45 -10.89 -3.56
CA LYS A 116 -22.90 -11.35 -2.23
C LYS A 116 -21.74 -11.53 -1.25
N GLU A 117 -20.54 -11.77 -1.76
CA GLU A 117 -19.27 -11.93 -1.03
C GLU A 117 -18.16 -11.17 -1.75
N PRO A 118 -17.07 -10.76 -1.05
CA PRO A 118 -15.95 -10.07 -1.68
C PRO A 118 -15.32 -10.90 -2.81
N ILE A 119 -15.21 -10.31 -4.00
CA ILE A 119 -14.49 -10.91 -5.14
C ILE A 119 -13.00 -10.63 -4.93
N ILE A 120 -12.23 -11.67 -4.65
CA ILE A 120 -10.81 -11.58 -4.32
C ILE A 120 -9.95 -11.92 -5.53
N PHE A 121 -8.94 -11.09 -5.80
CA PHE A 121 -7.83 -11.40 -6.68
C PHE A 121 -6.54 -10.83 -6.11
N SER A 122 -5.40 -11.12 -6.70
CA SER A 122 -4.11 -10.64 -6.21
C SER A 122 -3.28 -10.00 -7.33
N LYS A 123 -2.39 -9.07 -6.92
CA LYS A 123 -1.32 -8.57 -7.77
C LYS A 123 0.01 -9.04 -7.21
N PRO A 124 1.00 -9.38 -8.06
CA PRO A 124 2.32 -9.77 -7.58
C PRO A 124 3.02 -8.58 -6.90
N SER A 125 3.85 -8.87 -5.90
CA SER A 125 4.63 -7.83 -5.22
C SER A 125 5.59 -7.08 -6.14
N SER A 126 6.01 -7.71 -7.25
CA SER A 126 6.85 -7.08 -8.29
C SER A 126 6.15 -5.94 -9.02
N ALA A 127 4.81 -5.90 -9.01
CA ALA A 127 4.04 -4.82 -9.62
C ALA A 127 4.09 -3.51 -8.81
N VAL A 128 4.56 -3.55 -7.54
CA VAL A 128 4.55 -2.39 -6.65
C VAL A 128 5.61 -1.37 -7.07
N ILE A 129 5.16 -0.12 -7.20
CA ILE A 129 6.00 1.07 -7.38
C ILE A 129 5.57 2.16 -6.39
N GLY A 130 6.47 3.12 -6.17
CA GLY A 130 6.24 4.24 -5.27
C GLY A 130 5.78 5.53 -5.96
N PRO A 131 5.60 6.61 -5.16
CA PRO A 131 5.33 7.94 -5.68
C PRO A 131 6.45 8.41 -6.62
N GLY A 132 6.05 8.99 -7.76
CA GLY A 132 6.97 9.51 -8.77
C GLY A 132 7.60 8.45 -9.69
N ASP A 133 7.45 7.17 -9.41
CA ASP A 133 7.85 6.11 -10.34
C ASP A 133 6.86 6.06 -11.52
N ALA A 134 7.33 5.57 -12.68
CA ALA A 134 6.52 5.56 -13.88
C ALA A 134 5.67 4.29 -14.01
N ILE A 135 4.37 4.45 -14.33
CA ILE A 135 3.51 3.38 -14.81
C ILE A 135 3.89 3.09 -16.27
N ARG A 136 4.24 1.84 -16.57
CA ARG A 136 4.65 1.42 -17.91
C ARG A 136 3.49 0.75 -18.63
N LEU A 137 3.11 1.28 -19.78
CA LEU A 137 2.10 0.68 -20.65
C LEU A 137 2.74 -0.48 -21.43
N PRO A 138 2.33 -1.75 -21.20
CA PRO A 138 2.93 -2.88 -21.86
C PRO A 138 2.51 -2.95 -23.35
N GLU A 139 3.38 -3.43 -24.23
CA GLU A 139 3.07 -3.65 -25.64
C GLU A 139 1.93 -4.66 -25.85
N MET A 140 1.76 -5.59 -24.93
CA MET A 140 0.73 -6.63 -24.96
C MET A 140 -0.69 -6.13 -24.77
N SER A 141 -0.89 -4.87 -24.33
CA SER A 141 -2.22 -4.30 -24.06
C SER A 141 -2.49 -3.05 -24.88
N SER A 142 -3.64 -3.02 -25.50
CA SER A 142 -4.14 -1.85 -26.26
C SER A 142 -4.89 -0.85 -25.37
N ARG A 143 -5.24 -1.24 -24.12
CA ARG A 143 -5.99 -0.39 -23.20
C ARG A 143 -5.62 -0.66 -21.75
N VAL A 144 -4.95 0.31 -21.13
CA VAL A 144 -4.59 0.29 -19.71
C VAL A 144 -5.34 1.39 -18.97
N ASP A 145 -6.17 1.01 -18.01
CA ASP A 145 -6.99 1.93 -17.20
C ASP A 145 -6.36 2.14 -15.83
N PHE A 146 -6.58 3.33 -15.23
CA PHE A 146 -6.35 3.57 -13.80
C PHE A 146 -7.56 3.12 -12.98
N GLU A 147 -7.32 2.75 -11.74
CA GLU A 147 -8.31 2.46 -10.71
C GLU A 147 -7.80 2.97 -9.36
N GLY A 148 -8.22 4.18 -8.98
CA GLY A 148 -7.80 4.78 -7.70
C GLY A 148 -8.54 4.15 -6.52
N GLU A 149 -7.79 3.73 -5.50
CA GLU A 149 -8.31 2.98 -4.37
C GLU A 149 -7.75 3.44 -3.03
N CYS A 150 -8.55 3.22 -1.98
CA CYS A 150 -8.06 3.12 -0.63
C CYS A 150 -7.49 1.72 -0.41
N ALA A 151 -6.32 1.63 0.18
CA ALA A 151 -5.72 0.35 0.55
C ALA A 151 -5.46 0.27 2.06
N ILE A 152 -5.78 -0.88 2.64
CA ILE A 152 -5.53 -1.23 4.04
C ILE A 152 -4.13 -1.85 4.13
N VAL A 153 -3.34 -1.44 5.12
CA VAL A 153 -2.08 -2.08 5.48
C VAL A 153 -2.30 -2.88 6.76
N ILE A 154 -1.99 -4.17 6.74
CA ILE A 154 -2.13 -5.06 7.88
C ILE A 154 -1.00 -4.81 8.88
N GLY A 155 -1.36 -4.69 10.16
CA GLY A 155 -0.42 -4.48 11.27
C GLY A 155 -0.20 -5.70 12.14
N LYS A 156 -1.23 -6.51 12.31
CA LYS A 156 -1.18 -7.71 13.16
C LYS A 156 -1.66 -8.92 12.36
N ARG A 157 -0.97 -10.05 12.52
CA ARG A 157 -1.34 -11.31 11.88
C ARG A 157 -2.81 -11.62 12.11
N ALA A 158 -3.54 -11.89 11.04
CA ALA A 158 -4.96 -12.25 11.07
C ALA A 158 -5.18 -13.63 10.44
N SER A 159 -5.82 -14.53 11.20
CA SER A 159 -6.26 -15.85 10.76
C SER A 159 -7.59 -16.11 11.43
N HIS A 160 -8.67 -16.29 10.64
CA HIS A 160 -10.04 -16.43 11.14
C HIS A 160 -10.43 -15.29 12.12
N ALA A 161 -10.05 -14.07 11.79
CA ALA A 161 -10.27 -12.90 12.64
C ALA A 161 -11.76 -12.64 12.85
N LYS A 162 -12.12 -12.26 14.11
CA LYS A 162 -13.49 -11.88 14.50
C LYS A 162 -13.64 -10.38 14.77
N SER A 163 -12.57 -9.60 14.59
CA SER A 163 -12.50 -8.16 14.82
C SER A 163 -11.51 -7.57 13.82
N GLY A 164 -11.89 -7.47 12.56
CA GLY A 164 -11.01 -7.10 11.44
C GLY A 164 -10.24 -5.80 11.68
N LEU A 165 -10.89 -4.77 12.24
CA LEU A 165 -10.26 -3.45 12.49
C LEU A 165 -9.02 -3.54 13.40
N LYS A 166 -8.96 -4.49 14.34
CA LYS A 166 -7.81 -4.66 15.27
C LYS A 166 -6.53 -5.11 14.58
N HIS A 167 -6.63 -5.56 13.33
CA HIS A 167 -5.50 -6.03 12.53
C HIS A 167 -4.98 -4.98 11.55
N ILE A 168 -5.65 -3.82 11.45
CA ILE A 168 -5.28 -2.74 10.56
C ILE A 168 -4.20 -1.88 11.20
N PHE A 169 -3.09 -1.64 10.49
CA PHE A 169 -2.05 -0.69 10.86
C PHE A 169 -2.41 0.73 10.41
N GLY A 170 -2.94 0.85 9.21
CA GLY A 170 -3.32 2.13 8.63
C GLY A 170 -3.75 1.98 7.17
N TYR A 171 -3.82 3.12 6.49
CA TYR A 171 -4.35 3.27 5.14
C TYR A 171 -3.34 3.96 4.24
N THR A 172 -3.34 3.59 2.96
CA THR A 172 -2.51 4.20 1.93
C THR A 172 -3.28 4.31 0.61
N CYS A 173 -2.85 5.20 -0.30
CA CYS A 173 -3.41 5.21 -1.65
C CYS A 173 -2.83 4.04 -2.46
N LEU A 174 -3.64 3.54 -3.39
CA LEU A 174 -3.23 2.54 -4.36
C LEU A 174 -3.89 2.86 -5.71
N ASN A 175 -3.19 2.56 -6.81
CA ASN A 175 -3.76 2.54 -8.15
C ASN A 175 -3.73 1.10 -8.67
N ASP A 176 -4.90 0.45 -8.79
CA ASP A 176 -5.02 -0.90 -9.33
C ASP A 176 -5.03 -0.86 -10.87
N VAL A 177 -3.87 -0.52 -11.45
CA VAL A 177 -3.68 -0.40 -12.90
C VAL A 177 -4.07 -1.69 -13.59
N THR A 178 -4.86 -1.57 -14.68
CA THR A 178 -5.54 -2.70 -15.31
C THR A 178 -5.40 -2.67 -16.82
N ALA A 179 -4.84 -3.73 -17.42
CA ALA A 179 -4.93 -4.00 -18.85
C ALA A 179 -6.34 -4.49 -19.19
N ARG A 180 -7.21 -3.54 -19.53
CA ARG A 180 -8.68 -3.75 -19.58
C ARG A 180 -9.11 -4.67 -20.71
N ASP A 181 -8.42 -4.66 -21.83
CA ASP A 181 -8.64 -5.57 -22.95
C ASP A 181 -8.31 -7.01 -22.56
N LEU A 182 -7.18 -7.24 -21.87
CA LEU A 182 -6.80 -8.55 -21.38
C LEU A 182 -7.73 -9.06 -20.27
N GLN A 183 -8.18 -8.17 -19.37
CA GLN A 183 -9.14 -8.55 -18.34
C GLN A 183 -10.45 -9.11 -18.90
N LYS A 184 -10.86 -8.66 -20.10
CA LYS A 184 -12.09 -9.14 -20.75
C LYS A 184 -11.92 -10.47 -21.46
N THR A 185 -10.71 -10.82 -21.86
CA THR A 185 -10.41 -12.02 -22.65
C THR A 185 -9.88 -13.17 -21.81
N ASP A 186 -9.24 -12.87 -20.69
CA ASP A 186 -8.64 -13.89 -19.82
C ASP A 186 -9.69 -14.51 -18.89
N VAL A 187 -9.51 -15.77 -18.54
CA VAL A 187 -10.37 -16.48 -17.59
C VAL A 187 -10.17 -15.94 -16.17
N ASP A 188 -8.94 -15.59 -15.81
CA ASP A 188 -8.57 -14.93 -14.56
C ASP A 188 -7.85 -13.61 -14.81
N TRP A 189 -7.68 -12.79 -13.75
CA TRP A 189 -7.16 -11.44 -13.90
C TRP A 189 -5.65 -11.33 -13.67
N THR A 190 -4.94 -12.43 -13.46
CA THR A 190 -3.52 -12.42 -13.12
C THR A 190 -2.69 -11.64 -14.12
N ARG A 191 -2.85 -11.90 -15.42
CA ARG A 191 -2.13 -11.18 -16.48
C ARG A 191 -2.57 -9.71 -16.55
N ALA A 192 -3.87 -9.45 -16.56
CA ALA A 192 -4.42 -8.09 -16.70
C ALA A 192 -4.02 -7.15 -15.56
N LYS A 193 -3.76 -7.69 -14.37
CA LYS A 193 -3.46 -6.96 -13.12
C LYS A 193 -2.01 -7.08 -12.68
N GLY A 194 -1.23 -7.99 -13.27
CA GLY A 194 0.08 -8.42 -12.75
C GLY A 194 1.30 -7.85 -13.44
N PHE A 195 1.17 -6.98 -14.44
CA PHE A 195 2.33 -6.35 -15.07
C PHE A 195 3.16 -5.56 -14.08
N ASP A 196 4.46 -5.52 -14.30
CA ASP A 196 5.35 -4.63 -13.55
C ASP A 196 4.82 -3.20 -13.58
N THR A 197 4.94 -2.48 -12.46
CA THR A 197 4.45 -1.11 -12.26
C THR A 197 2.93 -0.94 -12.14
N PHE A 198 2.16 -2.02 -12.16
CA PHE A 198 0.68 -1.95 -12.12
C PHE A 198 0.10 -1.83 -10.70
N ALA A 199 0.93 -1.63 -9.70
CA ALA A 199 0.52 -1.36 -8.32
C ALA A 199 1.27 -0.17 -7.70
N PRO A 200 1.03 1.08 -8.16
CA PRO A 200 1.48 2.26 -7.44
C PRO A 200 0.88 2.30 -6.03
N VAL A 201 1.73 2.47 -4.98
CA VAL A 201 1.35 2.49 -3.56
C VAL A 201 2.03 3.65 -2.84
N GLY A 202 1.30 4.36 -1.99
CA GLY A 202 1.81 5.44 -1.16
C GLY A 202 0.89 6.67 -1.12
N PRO A 203 1.42 7.85 -0.82
CA PRO A 203 2.80 8.17 -0.45
C PRO A 203 3.17 7.77 0.97
N TYR A 204 2.18 7.69 1.87
CA TYR A 204 2.34 7.42 3.30
C TYR A 204 1.37 6.35 3.76
N ILE A 205 1.58 5.82 4.95
CA ILE A 205 0.57 5.08 5.71
C ILE A 205 0.07 6.02 6.80
N ALA A 206 -1.25 6.23 6.90
CA ALA A 206 -1.89 7.03 7.94
C ALA A 206 -2.77 6.15 8.82
N ASN A 207 -2.81 6.42 10.14
CA ASN A 207 -3.74 5.72 11.04
C ASN A 207 -5.16 6.30 11.03
N THR A 208 -5.34 7.51 10.50
CA THR A 208 -6.66 8.12 10.35
C THR A 208 -7.41 7.45 9.21
N VAL A 209 -8.61 6.94 9.50
CA VAL A 209 -9.49 6.32 8.50
C VAL A 209 -9.87 7.37 7.45
N PRO A 210 -9.58 7.13 6.15
CA PRO A 210 -10.02 8.05 5.11
C PRO A 210 -11.54 7.99 4.93
N THR A 211 -12.11 9.12 4.52
CA THR A 211 -13.55 9.20 4.25
C THR A 211 -13.87 9.22 2.76
N ARG A 212 -12.90 9.62 1.92
CA ARG A 212 -13.07 9.82 0.49
C ARG A 212 -11.83 9.36 -0.28
N VAL A 213 -12.08 8.82 -1.48
CA VAL A 213 -11.08 8.60 -2.52
C VAL A 213 -11.39 9.48 -3.73
N ALA A 214 -10.35 10.06 -4.34
CA ALA A 214 -10.44 10.77 -5.61
C ALA A 214 -9.26 10.40 -6.52
N THR A 215 -9.51 10.38 -7.84
CA THR A 215 -8.46 10.21 -8.85
C THR A 215 -8.49 11.37 -9.81
N ARG A 216 -7.31 11.91 -10.13
CA ARG A 216 -7.13 12.92 -11.17
C ARG A 216 -6.28 12.37 -12.31
N LEU A 217 -6.71 12.67 -13.53
CA LEU A 217 -5.91 12.46 -14.74
C LEU A 217 -5.56 13.84 -15.31
N ASN A 218 -4.27 14.15 -15.39
CA ASN A 218 -3.76 15.44 -15.85
C ASN A 218 -4.40 16.63 -15.09
N GLY A 219 -4.53 16.49 -13.77
CA GLY A 219 -5.14 17.50 -12.90
C GLY A 219 -6.68 17.55 -12.90
N LYS A 220 -7.36 16.88 -13.85
CA LYS A 220 -8.82 16.82 -13.89
C LYS A 220 -9.33 15.65 -13.05
N THR A 221 -10.26 15.91 -12.13
CA THR A 221 -10.91 14.86 -11.33
C THR A 221 -11.76 13.97 -12.24
N VAL A 222 -11.49 12.67 -12.21
CA VAL A 222 -12.14 11.63 -13.03
C VAL A 222 -12.86 10.59 -12.17
N GLN A 223 -12.42 10.39 -10.94
CA GLN A 223 -13.12 9.58 -9.93
C GLN A 223 -13.20 10.39 -8.64
N ALA A 224 -14.34 10.32 -7.96
CA ALA A 224 -14.51 10.85 -6.61
C ALA A 224 -15.70 10.17 -5.94
N ALA A 225 -15.47 9.54 -4.79
CA ALA A 225 -16.53 8.88 -4.03
C ALA A 225 -16.22 8.84 -2.53
N PRO A 226 -17.24 8.87 -1.68
CA PRO A 226 -17.06 8.54 -0.27
C PRO A 226 -16.77 7.05 -0.11
N LEU A 227 -15.93 6.67 0.86
CA LEU A 227 -15.63 5.26 1.12
C LEU A 227 -16.84 4.50 1.69
N SER A 228 -17.87 5.20 2.14
CA SER A 228 -19.17 4.61 2.53
C SER A 228 -19.98 4.07 1.35
N ASP A 229 -19.58 4.37 0.10
CA ASP A 229 -20.20 3.79 -1.11
C ASP A 229 -19.80 2.32 -1.34
N ARG A 230 -18.80 1.82 -0.59
CA ARG A 230 -18.38 0.42 -0.66
C ARG A 230 -19.46 -0.53 -0.15
N VAL A 231 -19.55 -1.70 -0.78
CA VAL A 231 -20.46 -2.80 -0.37
C VAL A 231 -19.92 -3.48 0.89
N PHE A 232 -18.60 -3.76 0.90
CA PHE A 232 -17.92 -4.41 2.02
C PHE A 232 -16.93 -3.41 2.63
N GLY A 233 -17.10 -3.14 3.93
CA GLY A 233 -16.22 -2.26 4.70
C GLY A 233 -14.96 -2.97 5.21
N ASP A 234 -14.03 -2.21 5.78
CA ASP A 234 -12.69 -2.65 6.17
C ASP A 234 -12.70 -3.87 7.10
N ALA A 235 -13.53 -3.86 8.16
CA ALA A 235 -13.64 -4.99 9.08
C ALA A 235 -14.04 -6.29 8.36
N THR A 236 -15.09 -6.19 7.53
CA THR A 236 -15.62 -7.33 6.76
C THR A 236 -14.56 -7.90 5.82
N LEU A 237 -13.80 -7.04 5.12
CA LEU A 237 -12.75 -7.47 4.19
C LEU A 237 -11.65 -8.24 4.92
N VAL A 238 -11.12 -7.71 6.04
CA VAL A 238 -10.08 -8.39 6.82
C VAL A 238 -10.61 -9.70 7.40
N GLU A 239 -11.82 -9.72 7.96
CA GLU A 239 -12.43 -10.92 8.51
C GLU A 239 -12.67 -11.99 7.44
N TYR A 240 -13.18 -11.60 6.27
CA TYR A 240 -13.45 -12.52 5.17
C TYR A 240 -12.17 -13.13 4.60
N ILE A 241 -11.19 -12.29 4.26
CA ILE A 241 -9.92 -12.74 3.67
C ILE A 241 -9.16 -13.65 4.65
N SER A 242 -9.18 -13.30 5.95
CA SER A 242 -8.46 -14.08 6.98
C SER A 242 -9.02 -15.47 7.21
N LYS A 243 -10.22 -15.78 6.72
CA LYS A 243 -10.79 -17.16 6.70
C LYS A 243 -10.22 -17.98 5.54
N ILE A 244 -9.76 -17.33 4.49
CA ILE A 244 -9.26 -17.99 3.26
C ILE A 244 -7.74 -18.15 3.34
N MET A 245 -7.05 -17.10 3.79
CA MET A 245 -5.58 -17.07 3.88
C MET A 245 -5.13 -16.25 5.08
N VAL A 246 -4.00 -16.61 5.65
CA VAL A 246 -3.40 -15.81 6.72
C VAL A 246 -2.94 -14.46 6.16
N LEU A 247 -3.33 -13.38 6.82
CA LEU A 247 -2.80 -12.04 6.58
C LEU A 247 -1.64 -11.77 7.53
N GLU A 248 -0.53 -11.32 6.99
CA GLU A 248 0.68 -11.01 7.74
C GLU A 248 0.89 -9.49 7.85
N PRO A 249 1.60 -8.99 8.88
CA PRO A 249 1.99 -7.58 8.94
C PRO A 249 2.66 -7.12 7.64
N GLY A 250 2.22 -5.98 7.11
CA GLY A 250 2.70 -5.43 5.84
C GLY A 250 1.95 -5.94 4.60
N ASP A 251 1.04 -6.91 4.71
CA ASP A 251 0.14 -7.25 3.62
C ASP A 251 -0.79 -6.06 3.30
N ILE A 252 -1.16 -5.93 2.03
CA ILE A 252 -2.00 -4.83 1.54
C ILE A 252 -3.30 -5.39 1.01
N ILE A 253 -4.43 -4.74 1.36
CA ILE A 253 -5.75 -5.02 0.79
C ILE A 253 -6.23 -3.77 0.08
N ALA A 254 -6.27 -3.79 -1.25
CA ALA A 254 -6.91 -2.77 -2.09
C ALA A 254 -8.42 -2.96 -2.05
N THR A 255 -9.17 -1.91 -1.69
CA THR A 255 -10.57 -2.06 -1.27
C THR A 255 -11.60 -1.83 -2.37
N GLY A 256 -11.15 -1.74 -3.62
CA GLY A 256 -11.97 -1.46 -4.79
C GLY A 256 -11.97 0.01 -5.18
N THR A 257 -12.32 0.26 -6.44
CA THR A 257 -12.35 1.57 -7.08
C THR A 257 -13.79 2.06 -7.32
N PRO A 258 -14.08 3.37 -7.24
CA PRO A 258 -15.36 3.93 -7.65
C PRO A 258 -15.50 4.04 -9.19
N SER A 259 -16.66 4.47 -9.69
CA SER A 259 -16.88 4.77 -11.11
C SER A 259 -15.94 5.86 -11.62
N GLY A 260 -15.76 5.92 -12.95
CA GLY A 260 -14.94 6.89 -13.65
C GLY A 260 -13.59 6.34 -14.13
N ILE A 261 -13.46 5.00 -14.22
CA ILE A 261 -12.29 4.36 -14.82
C ILE A 261 -12.13 4.77 -16.28
N ALA A 262 -10.89 5.03 -16.71
CA ALA A 262 -10.61 5.44 -18.09
C ALA A 262 -9.18 5.07 -18.51
N PRO A 263 -8.92 4.98 -19.83
CA PRO A 263 -7.60 4.65 -20.34
C PRO A 263 -6.60 5.77 -20.09
N MET A 264 -5.37 5.37 -19.81
CA MET A 264 -4.18 6.21 -19.75
C MET A 264 -3.42 6.18 -21.05
N LYS A 265 -2.67 7.26 -21.33
CA LYS A 265 -1.78 7.39 -22.48
C LYS A 265 -0.38 7.77 -22.01
N GLU A 266 0.62 7.51 -22.86
CA GLU A 266 1.96 8.03 -22.64
C GLU A 266 1.95 9.56 -22.43
N GLY A 267 2.67 10.02 -21.43
CA GLY A 267 2.75 11.41 -21.01
C GLY A 267 1.68 11.83 -19.98
N ASP A 268 0.67 11.01 -19.73
CA ASP A 268 -0.34 11.30 -18.71
C ASP A 268 0.28 11.29 -17.31
N THR A 269 -0.36 12.02 -16.41
CA THR A 269 -0.10 11.99 -14.97
C THR A 269 -1.37 11.55 -14.25
N VAL A 270 -1.26 10.50 -13.45
CA VAL A 270 -2.35 10.00 -12.60
C VAL A 270 -2.05 10.33 -11.14
N GLU A 271 -3.06 10.81 -10.43
CA GLU A 271 -2.98 11.12 -9.00
C GLU A 271 -4.15 10.44 -8.28
N VAL A 272 -3.83 9.64 -7.26
CA VAL A 272 -4.83 9.05 -6.35
C VAL A 272 -4.72 9.76 -5.01
N GLU A 273 -5.83 10.31 -4.52
CA GLU A 273 -5.91 11.07 -3.28
C GLU A 273 -6.81 10.37 -2.27
N LEU A 274 -6.32 10.25 -1.03
CA LEU A 274 -7.12 10.00 0.15
C LEU A 274 -6.99 11.18 1.10
N ASP A 275 -8.11 11.68 1.62
CA ASP A 275 -8.19 12.88 2.46
C ASP A 275 -7.31 12.83 3.73
N SER A 276 -7.10 11.65 4.31
CA SER A 276 -6.24 11.46 5.49
C SER A 276 -4.80 11.08 5.16
N VAL A 277 -4.48 10.66 3.93
CA VAL A 277 -3.15 10.16 3.53
C VAL A 277 -2.37 11.21 2.74
N GLY A 278 -2.93 11.68 1.64
CA GLY A 278 -2.29 12.59 0.69
C GLY A 278 -2.44 12.09 -0.75
N ASN A 279 -1.52 12.52 -1.62
CA ASN A 279 -1.57 12.25 -3.07
C ASN A 279 -0.47 11.30 -3.51
N LEU A 280 -0.86 10.19 -4.12
CA LEU A 280 0.01 9.28 -4.86
C LEU A 280 0.02 9.70 -6.33
N ARG A 281 1.16 10.19 -6.82
CA ARG A 281 1.30 10.71 -8.18
C ARG A 281 2.30 9.90 -8.97
N ASN A 282 1.90 9.48 -10.19
CA ASN A 282 2.74 8.71 -11.10
C ASN A 282 2.59 9.21 -12.54
N GLN A 283 3.68 9.21 -13.29
CA GLN A 283 3.67 9.47 -14.72
C GLN A 283 3.45 8.17 -15.50
N VAL A 284 2.88 8.28 -16.68
CA VAL A 284 2.63 7.16 -17.58
C VAL A 284 3.61 7.20 -18.75
N VAL A 285 4.30 6.09 -18.99
CA VAL A 285 5.26 5.94 -20.09
C VAL A 285 4.97 4.66 -20.88
N ARG A 286 5.48 4.53 -22.09
CA ARG A 286 5.46 3.25 -22.79
C ARG A 286 6.60 2.35 -22.32
N GLU A 287 6.37 1.05 -22.34
CA GLU A 287 7.42 0.04 -22.26
C GLU A 287 8.34 0.22 -23.48
N ARG A 288 9.66 0.19 -23.24
CA ARG A 288 10.68 0.28 -24.31
C ARG A 288 11.34 -1.05 -24.48
#